data_58da05c5a38d24ac7c49c5392ecdd9a9
#
_entry.id   58da05c5a38d24ac7c49c5392ecdd9a9
#
_cell.length_a   1.000
_cell.length_b   1.000
_cell.length_c   1.000
_cell.angle_alpha   90.00
_cell.angle_beta   90.00
_cell.angle_gamma   90.00
#
_symmetry.space_group_name_H-M   'P 1'
#
loop_
_entity.id
_entity.type
_entity.pdbx_description
1 polymer ?
#
loop_
_entity_poly.entity_id
_entity_poly.type
_entity_poly.pdbx_seq_one_letter_code
_entity_poly.pdbx_strand_id
1 'polypeptide(L)'
;MKILYVFPHPDDESFGPAPAMAAQLRQGHEVYLLTLTKGEATKQRFRLEITKKEMGEIRFKEMQCVEKVLGLSGMEVLNLPDSGLKELDPQHIEDVIGDHVGNLKPDVIVTYAVHGVSGFEDHLVSHAVVKRLYCDLKRAGKEYPKRLAFFTHFNEEEGQGKFKLSSSSEEEIDCWVEANDADYQAFYDALDCYETYQQVIEESNVKNEVGKRVPFEIFQEDFDPPLSDITDQLE
;
A
#
# COMPACT_ATOMS: atom_id res chain seq x y z
N MET A 1 5.09 -16.04 6.97
CA MET A 1 3.94 -15.30 7.52
C MET A 1 3.07 -14.76 6.41
N LYS A 2 1.82 -14.41 6.71
CA LYS A 2 0.89 -13.74 5.78
C LYS A 2 0.89 -12.24 6.03
N ILE A 3 1.20 -11.46 5.01
CA ILE A 3 1.22 -9.99 5.05
C ILE A 3 0.11 -9.49 4.12
N LEU A 4 -0.81 -8.69 4.63
CA LEU A 4 -1.88 -8.06 3.86
C LEU A 4 -1.63 -6.57 3.72
N TYR A 5 -1.35 -6.12 2.51
CA TYR A 5 -1.33 -4.70 2.17
C TYR A 5 -2.75 -4.24 1.81
N VAL A 6 -3.20 -3.14 2.42
CA VAL A 6 -4.52 -2.53 2.19
C VAL A 6 -4.32 -1.10 1.71
N PHE A 7 -4.63 -0.84 0.45
CA PHE A 7 -4.48 0.47 -0.17
C PHE A 7 -5.75 0.93 -0.89
N PRO A 8 -6.00 2.23 -0.99
CA PRO A 8 -7.23 2.73 -1.62
C PRO A 8 -7.25 2.59 -3.13
N HIS A 9 -6.12 2.77 -3.84
CA HIS A 9 -6.14 2.85 -5.29
C HIS A 9 -5.21 1.83 -5.95
N PRO A 10 -5.49 1.44 -7.19
CA PRO A 10 -4.47 0.88 -8.08
C PRO A 10 -3.27 1.83 -8.18
N ASP A 11 -2.07 1.32 -8.25
CA ASP A 11 -0.76 2.00 -8.23
C ASP A 11 -0.16 2.27 -6.84
N ASP A 12 -0.93 2.40 -5.79
CA ASP A 12 -0.42 2.66 -4.44
C ASP A 12 0.66 1.65 -3.99
N GLU A 13 0.49 0.36 -4.33
CA GLU A 13 1.47 -0.68 -4.04
C GLU A 13 2.78 -0.47 -4.83
N SER A 14 2.69 0.11 -6.03
CA SER A 14 3.84 0.34 -6.92
C SER A 14 4.51 1.71 -6.69
N PHE A 15 3.82 2.66 -6.04
CA PHE A 15 4.37 3.99 -5.76
C PHE A 15 5.17 4.09 -4.46
N GLY A 16 5.67 2.94 -3.97
CA GLY A 16 6.56 2.92 -2.79
C GLY A 16 6.79 1.53 -2.21
N PRO A 17 5.75 0.77 -1.84
CA PRO A 17 5.91 -0.50 -1.13
C PRO A 17 6.42 -1.67 -1.98
N ALA A 18 6.31 -1.64 -3.31
CA ALA A 18 6.62 -2.78 -4.18
C ALA A 18 8.01 -3.41 -3.95
N PRO A 19 9.11 -2.65 -3.72
CA PRO A 19 10.40 -3.27 -3.41
C PRO A 19 10.36 -4.12 -2.13
N ALA A 20 9.66 -3.65 -1.09
CA ALA A 20 9.49 -4.40 0.15
C ALA A 20 8.61 -5.64 -0.04
N MET A 21 7.51 -5.53 -0.80
CA MET A 21 6.63 -6.66 -1.13
C MET A 21 7.42 -7.76 -1.86
N ALA A 22 8.25 -7.40 -2.84
CA ALA A 22 9.12 -8.33 -3.56
C ALA A 22 10.16 -8.98 -2.64
N ALA A 23 10.79 -8.21 -1.75
CA ALA A 23 11.76 -8.72 -0.78
C ALA A 23 11.10 -9.73 0.19
N GLN A 24 9.90 -9.43 0.68
CA GLN A 24 9.13 -10.30 1.57
C GLN A 24 8.71 -11.61 0.89
N LEU A 25 8.28 -11.55 -0.37
CA LEU A 25 8.00 -12.76 -1.17
C LEU A 25 9.26 -13.62 -1.35
N ARG A 26 10.41 -13.01 -1.66
CA ARG A 26 11.71 -13.70 -1.76
C ARG A 26 12.13 -14.34 -0.45
N GLN A 27 11.79 -13.73 0.69
CA GLN A 27 12.05 -14.28 2.04
C GLN A 27 11.10 -15.42 2.41
N GLY A 28 10.11 -15.73 1.57
CA GLY A 28 9.16 -16.83 1.76
C GLY A 28 7.90 -16.46 2.54
N HIS A 29 7.61 -15.17 2.66
CA HIS A 29 6.32 -14.72 3.17
C HIS A 29 5.25 -14.83 2.08
N GLU A 30 4.00 -14.95 2.50
CA GLU A 30 2.84 -14.81 1.62
C GLU A 30 2.38 -13.35 1.65
N VAL A 31 2.47 -12.65 0.52
CA VAL A 31 2.09 -11.24 0.40
C VAL A 31 0.80 -11.12 -0.38
N TYR A 32 -0.19 -10.49 0.22
CA TYR A 32 -1.52 -10.25 -0.34
C TYR A 32 -1.79 -8.76 -0.49
N LEU A 33 -2.56 -8.40 -1.49
CA LEU A 33 -2.97 -7.01 -1.75
C LEU A 33 -4.49 -6.89 -1.79
N LEU A 34 -5.03 -5.98 -1.00
CA LEU A 34 -6.43 -5.56 -1.04
C LEU A 34 -6.48 -4.09 -1.46
N THR A 35 -7.00 -3.82 -2.65
CA THR A 35 -7.20 -2.46 -3.14
C THR A 35 -8.67 -2.09 -3.07
N LEU A 36 -9.00 -0.98 -2.41
CA LEU A 36 -10.38 -0.64 -2.04
C LEU A 36 -11.22 -0.13 -3.21
N THR A 37 -10.60 0.49 -4.22
CA THR A 37 -11.27 1.06 -5.39
C THR A 37 -10.65 0.57 -6.69
N LYS A 38 -11.28 0.87 -7.81
CA LYS A 38 -10.71 0.62 -9.14
C LYS A 38 -9.93 1.81 -9.71
N GLY A 39 -9.77 2.90 -8.96
CA GLY A 39 -9.08 4.10 -9.43
C GLY A 39 -9.76 4.78 -10.62
N GLU A 40 -11.08 4.63 -10.73
CA GLU A 40 -11.83 5.05 -11.91
C GLU A 40 -12.06 6.57 -12.01
N ALA A 41 -11.88 7.32 -10.90
CA ALA A 41 -12.08 8.76 -10.88
C ALA A 41 -10.88 9.56 -11.39
N THR A 42 -9.74 8.90 -11.61
CA THR A 42 -8.52 9.57 -12.07
C THR A 42 -8.74 10.51 -13.26
N LYS A 43 -8.01 11.64 -13.26
CA LYS A 43 -8.05 12.62 -14.35
C LYS A 43 -7.45 12.09 -15.66
N GLN A 44 -6.65 11.02 -15.63
CA GLN A 44 -6.09 10.40 -16.84
C GLN A 44 -7.19 9.93 -17.82
N ARG A 45 -8.37 9.55 -17.33
CA ARG A 45 -9.52 9.19 -18.17
C ARG A 45 -9.95 10.29 -19.14
N PHE A 46 -9.74 11.57 -18.80
CA PHE A 46 -10.06 12.68 -19.70
C PHE A 46 -9.09 12.77 -20.87
N ARG A 47 -7.80 12.52 -20.62
CA ARG A 47 -6.76 12.46 -21.66
C ARG A 47 -6.99 11.29 -22.62
N LEU A 48 -7.50 10.18 -22.09
CA LEU A 48 -7.80 8.97 -22.85
C LEU A 48 -9.20 8.99 -23.47
N GLU A 49 -10.01 10.02 -23.20
CA GLU A 49 -11.38 10.18 -23.68
C GLU A 49 -12.30 8.98 -23.35
N ILE A 50 -12.11 8.39 -22.14
CA ILE A 50 -12.88 7.24 -21.68
C ILE A 50 -13.73 7.56 -20.43
N THR A 51 -14.75 6.74 -20.22
CA THR A 51 -15.64 6.83 -19.06
C THR A 51 -14.97 6.33 -17.77
N LYS A 52 -15.53 6.65 -16.60
CA LYS A 52 -15.10 6.08 -15.33
C LYS A 52 -15.10 4.53 -15.37
N LYS A 53 -16.18 3.93 -15.89
CA LYS A 53 -16.31 2.48 -15.94
C LYS A 53 -15.19 1.85 -16.78
N GLU A 54 -14.93 2.37 -17.97
CA GLU A 54 -13.86 1.88 -18.84
C GLU A 54 -12.49 2.05 -18.17
N MET A 55 -12.26 3.19 -17.50
CA MET A 55 -11.02 3.43 -16.78
C MET A 55 -10.82 2.39 -15.66
N GLY A 56 -11.83 2.11 -14.85
CA GLY A 56 -11.76 1.10 -13.81
C GLY A 56 -11.51 -0.31 -14.35
N GLU A 57 -12.09 -0.66 -15.52
CA GLU A 57 -11.84 -1.94 -16.18
C GLU A 57 -10.39 -2.06 -16.71
N ILE A 58 -9.83 -0.96 -17.20
CA ILE A 58 -8.42 -0.94 -17.66
C ILE A 58 -7.49 -1.05 -16.46
N ARG A 59 -7.68 -0.23 -15.43
CA ARG A 59 -6.83 -0.26 -14.23
C ARG A 59 -6.87 -1.61 -13.50
N PHE A 60 -8.01 -2.26 -13.48
CA PHE A 60 -8.09 -3.63 -12.96
C PHE A 60 -7.20 -4.61 -13.72
N LYS A 61 -7.11 -4.47 -15.07
CA LYS A 61 -6.19 -5.31 -15.88
C LYS A 61 -4.72 -4.95 -15.63
N GLU A 62 -4.42 -3.67 -15.44
CA GLU A 62 -3.08 -3.23 -15.05
C GLU A 62 -2.66 -3.84 -13.71
N MET A 63 -3.54 -3.84 -12.72
CA MET A 63 -3.29 -4.52 -11.44
C MET A 63 -3.11 -6.05 -11.58
N GLN A 64 -3.86 -6.70 -12.48
CA GLN A 64 -3.63 -8.13 -12.77
C GLN A 64 -2.24 -8.40 -13.40
N CYS A 65 -1.66 -7.41 -14.10
CA CYS A 65 -0.28 -7.44 -14.55
C CYS A 65 0.67 -7.33 -13.36
N VAL A 66 0.44 -6.36 -12.46
CA VAL A 66 1.23 -6.16 -11.23
C VAL A 66 1.23 -7.40 -10.34
N GLU A 67 0.07 -8.02 -10.11
CA GLU A 67 -0.05 -9.27 -9.35
C GLU A 67 0.91 -10.35 -9.87
N LYS A 68 0.98 -10.51 -11.20
CA LYS A 68 1.84 -11.50 -11.85
C LYS A 68 3.32 -11.12 -11.79
N VAL A 69 3.64 -9.85 -12.02
CA VAL A 69 5.02 -9.34 -12.02
C VAL A 69 5.64 -9.42 -10.65
N LEU A 70 4.93 -8.98 -9.61
CA LEU A 70 5.40 -9.11 -8.22
C LEU A 70 5.32 -10.56 -7.71
N GLY A 71 4.48 -11.41 -8.30
CA GLY A 71 4.26 -12.77 -7.83
C GLY A 71 3.47 -12.82 -6.52
N LEU A 72 2.49 -11.92 -6.35
CA LEU A 72 1.68 -11.84 -5.14
C LEU A 72 0.99 -13.18 -4.85
N SER A 73 0.85 -13.51 -3.57
CA SER A 73 0.14 -14.71 -3.10
C SER A 73 -1.37 -14.63 -3.34
N GLY A 74 -1.88 -13.43 -3.55
CA GLY A 74 -3.25 -13.14 -3.96
C GLY A 74 -3.52 -11.64 -3.97
N MET A 75 -4.48 -11.25 -4.79
CA MET A 75 -4.91 -9.87 -4.93
C MET A 75 -6.42 -9.78 -5.04
N GLU A 76 -6.99 -8.79 -4.39
CA GLU A 76 -8.39 -8.43 -4.57
C GLU A 76 -8.54 -6.93 -4.77
N VAL A 77 -9.38 -6.54 -5.75
CA VAL A 77 -9.69 -5.14 -6.05
C VAL A 77 -11.19 -4.96 -5.88
N LEU A 78 -11.55 -4.14 -4.90
CA LEU A 78 -12.94 -3.84 -4.57
C LEU A 78 -13.52 -2.79 -5.52
N ASN A 79 -14.77 -2.47 -5.31
CA ASN A 79 -15.50 -1.49 -6.12
C ASN A 79 -16.11 -0.39 -5.25
N LEU A 80 -15.39 0.02 -4.18
CA LEU A 80 -15.76 1.21 -3.43
C LEU A 80 -15.50 2.45 -4.31
N PRO A 81 -16.21 3.57 -4.07
CA PRO A 81 -16.10 4.75 -4.94
C PRO A 81 -14.72 5.41 -4.81
N ASP A 82 -13.96 5.44 -5.90
CA ASP A 82 -12.68 6.15 -5.98
C ASP A 82 -12.87 7.66 -5.79
N SER A 83 -12.02 8.26 -4.97
CA SER A 83 -12.08 9.66 -4.50
C SER A 83 -13.35 9.96 -3.69
N GLY A 84 -13.99 8.93 -3.16
CA GLY A 84 -15.27 9.01 -2.46
C GLY A 84 -15.34 8.20 -1.16
N LEU A 85 -14.24 7.63 -0.68
CA LEU A 85 -14.26 6.85 0.57
C LEU A 85 -14.70 7.68 1.77
N LYS A 86 -14.37 8.96 1.81
CA LYS A 86 -14.80 9.89 2.87
C LYS A 86 -16.30 10.10 2.96
N GLU A 87 -17.05 9.85 1.88
CA GLU A 87 -18.50 9.99 1.83
C GLU A 87 -19.24 8.75 2.34
N LEU A 88 -18.50 7.65 2.55
CA LEU A 88 -19.05 6.41 3.08
C LEU A 88 -19.05 6.43 4.62
N ASP A 89 -19.95 5.64 5.20
CA ASP A 89 -19.85 5.31 6.61
C ASP A 89 -18.53 4.54 6.86
N PRO A 90 -17.62 5.04 7.72
CA PRO A 90 -16.39 4.34 8.05
C PRO A 90 -16.61 2.89 8.50
N GLN A 91 -17.69 2.61 9.23
CA GLN A 91 -18.04 1.26 9.66
C GLN A 91 -18.27 0.33 8.47
N HIS A 92 -18.91 0.82 7.40
CA HIS A 92 -19.10 0.03 6.18
C HIS A 92 -17.76 -0.36 5.53
N ILE A 93 -16.78 0.57 5.48
CA ILE A 93 -15.46 0.27 4.93
C ILE A 93 -14.73 -0.75 5.84
N GLU A 94 -14.81 -0.58 7.16
CA GLU A 94 -14.26 -1.51 8.14
C GLU A 94 -14.86 -2.92 8.03
N ASP A 95 -16.18 -3.02 7.87
CA ASP A 95 -16.86 -4.31 7.72
C ASP A 95 -16.37 -5.04 6.45
N VAL A 96 -16.26 -4.31 5.32
CA VAL A 96 -15.77 -4.88 4.06
C VAL A 96 -14.31 -5.36 4.21
N ILE A 97 -13.41 -4.54 4.76
CA ILE A 97 -12.01 -4.95 5.01
C ILE A 97 -11.97 -6.09 6.02
N GLY A 98 -12.80 -6.03 7.06
CA GLY A 98 -12.90 -7.03 8.13
C GLY A 98 -13.26 -8.42 7.62
N ASP A 99 -14.15 -8.53 6.64
CA ASP A 99 -14.48 -9.79 5.98
C ASP A 99 -13.26 -10.43 5.31
N HIS A 100 -12.45 -9.62 4.57
CA HIS A 100 -11.21 -10.09 3.93
C HIS A 100 -10.17 -10.50 4.98
N VAL A 101 -9.97 -9.68 6.02
CA VAL A 101 -9.06 -9.99 7.13
C VAL A 101 -9.50 -11.25 7.86
N GLY A 102 -10.79 -11.43 8.10
CA GLY A 102 -11.35 -12.62 8.76
C GLY A 102 -11.16 -13.91 7.97
N ASN A 103 -11.25 -13.83 6.65
CA ASN A 103 -11.04 -14.97 5.75
C ASN A 103 -9.55 -15.31 5.59
N LEU A 104 -8.69 -14.30 5.41
CA LEU A 104 -7.25 -14.50 5.19
C LEU A 104 -6.50 -14.80 6.48
N LYS A 105 -6.87 -14.14 7.59
CA LYS A 105 -6.17 -14.16 8.89
C LYS A 105 -4.70 -13.83 8.74
N PRO A 106 -4.37 -12.60 8.30
CA PRO A 106 -2.98 -12.19 8.11
C PRO A 106 -2.27 -12.06 9.45
N ASP A 107 -0.95 -12.30 9.46
CA ASP A 107 -0.10 -12.01 10.61
C ASP A 107 0.16 -10.49 10.74
N VAL A 108 0.36 -9.82 9.62
CA VAL A 108 0.61 -8.38 9.55
C VAL A 108 -0.37 -7.73 8.57
N ILE A 109 -0.91 -6.58 8.96
CA ILE A 109 -1.63 -5.68 8.03
C ILE A 109 -0.77 -4.45 7.81
N VAL A 110 -0.70 -4.00 6.55
CA VAL A 110 -0.01 -2.78 6.14
C VAL A 110 -1.00 -1.83 5.50
N THR A 111 -0.93 -0.54 5.84
CA THR A 111 -1.60 0.54 5.13
C THR A 111 -0.74 1.81 5.19
N TYR A 112 -1.25 2.96 4.78
CA TYR A 112 -0.52 4.22 4.86
C TYR A 112 -0.31 4.73 6.29
N ALA A 113 0.79 5.46 6.53
CA ALA A 113 0.98 6.29 7.71
C ALA A 113 -0.09 7.39 7.82
N VAL A 114 -0.20 8.02 8.98
CA VAL A 114 -1.28 8.98 9.30
C VAL A 114 -1.40 10.15 8.33
N HIS A 115 -0.29 10.56 7.73
CA HIS A 115 -0.26 11.64 6.74
C HIS A 115 -0.62 11.17 5.30
N GLY A 116 -0.76 9.85 5.08
CA GLY A 116 -1.15 9.27 3.79
C GLY A 116 -0.14 9.45 2.66
N VAL A 117 1.10 9.79 2.96
CA VAL A 117 2.20 10.12 2.04
C VAL A 117 1.85 11.27 1.08
N SER A 118 0.89 11.08 0.18
CA SER A 118 0.40 12.12 -0.75
C SER A 118 -0.62 13.08 -0.13
N GLY A 119 -1.19 12.74 1.03
CA GLY A 119 -2.26 13.48 1.69
C GLY A 119 -3.62 13.38 0.98
N PHE A 120 -3.79 12.47 0.02
CA PHE A 120 -5.10 12.24 -0.59
C PHE A 120 -6.10 11.72 0.45
N GLU A 121 -7.35 12.23 0.39
CA GLU A 121 -8.37 11.93 1.39
C GLU A 121 -8.62 10.42 1.56
N ASP A 122 -8.63 9.65 0.46
CA ASP A 122 -8.82 8.20 0.51
C ASP A 122 -7.65 7.49 1.23
N HIS A 123 -6.40 8.02 1.16
CA HIS A 123 -5.26 7.51 1.93
C HIS A 123 -5.44 7.74 3.43
N LEU A 124 -5.93 8.93 3.81
CA LEU A 124 -6.21 9.27 5.22
C LEU A 124 -7.36 8.43 5.77
N VAL A 125 -8.41 8.21 4.96
CA VAL A 125 -9.52 7.31 5.32
C VAL A 125 -9.02 5.88 5.50
N SER A 126 -8.20 5.37 4.57
CA SER A 126 -7.63 4.02 4.66
C SER A 126 -6.83 3.82 5.94
N HIS A 127 -5.96 4.78 6.29
CA HIS A 127 -5.25 4.76 7.59
C HIS A 127 -6.23 4.63 8.76
N ALA A 128 -7.25 5.50 8.79
CA ALA A 128 -8.16 5.58 9.93
C ALA A 128 -8.98 4.29 10.10
N VAL A 129 -9.56 3.75 9.02
CA VAL A 129 -10.42 2.57 9.08
C VAL A 129 -9.63 1.29 9.34
N VAL A 130 -8.46 1.11 8.73
CA VAL A 130 -7.61 -0.06 8.96
C VAL A 130 -7.08 -0.08 10.41
N LYS A 131 -6.64 1.06 10.90
CA LYS A 131 -6.18 1.20 12.30
C LYS A 131 -7.30 0.91 13.30
N ARG A 132 -8.50 1.42 13.07
CA ARG A 132 -9.65 1.16 13.94
C ARG A 132 -10.03 -0.32 13.90
N LEU A 133 -10.12 -0.93 12.72
CA LEU A 133 -10.38 -2.37 12.57
C LEU A 133 -9.35 -3.20 13.36
N TYR A 134 -8.07 -2.90 13.22
CA TYR A 134 -7.01 -3.56 13.99
C TYR A 134 -7.27 -3.47 15.50
N CYS A 135 -7.55 -2.26 16.01
CA CYS A 135 -7.82 -2.06 17.43
C CYS A 135 -9.06 -2.85 17.91
N ASP A 136 -10.10 -2.93 17.08
CA ASP A 136 -11.32 -3.67 17.43
C ASP A 136 -11.09 -5.18 17.42
N LEU A 137 -10.32 -5.72 16.48
CA LEU A 137 -9.91 -7.12 16.48
C LEU A 137 -9.08 -7.47 17.72
N LYS A 138 -8.14 -6.60 18.12
CA LYS A 138 -7.35 -6.79 19.36
C LYS A 138 -8.24 -6.77 20.62
N ARG A 139 -9.18 -5.82 20.71
CA ARG A 139 -10.15 -5.77 21.85
C ARG A 139 -11.04 -7.00 21.89
N ALA A 140 -11.39 -7.57 20.73
CA ALA A 140 -12.16 -8.79 20.62
C ALA A 140 -11.34 -10.07 20.93
N GLY A 141 -10.05 -9.93 21.29
CA GLY A 141 -9.16 -11.05 21.62
C GLY A 141 -8.79 -11.93 20.41
N LYS A 142 -8.81 -11.36 19.20
CA LYS A 142 -8.36 -12.11 18.02
C LYS A 142 -6.83 -12.24 18.02
N GLU A 143 -6.36 -13.42 17.61
CA GLU A 143 -4.93 -13.72 17.49
C GLU A 143 -4.31 -13.14 16.20
N TYR A 144 -5.14 -12.64 15.30
CA TYR A 144 -4.77 -12.00 14.05
C TYR A 144 -5.49 -10.65 13.89
N PRO A 145 -4.86 -9.69 13.22
CA PRO A 145 -3.44 -9.63 12.89
C PRO A 145 -2.59 -9.48 14.15
N LYS A 146 -1.33 -9.92 14.12
CA LYS A 146 -0.39 -9.75 15.24
C LYS A 146 0.14 -8.32 15.29
N ARG A 147 0.43 -7.74 14.11
CA ARG A 147 1.01 -6.41 13.93
C ARG A 147 0.26 -5.57 12.91
N LEU A 148 0.25 -4.25 13.13
CA LEU A 148 -0.15 -3.24 12.15
C LEU A 148 1.06 -2.37 11.84
N ALA A 149 1.45 -2.34 10.58
CA ALA A 149 2.53 -1.49 10.06
C ALA A 149 1.97 -0.42 9.13
N PHE A 150 2.62 0.73 9.08
CA PHE A 150 2.27 1.83 8.21
C PHE A 150 3.39 2.09 7.22
N PHE A 151 3.11 1.92 5.93
CA PHE A 151 4.02 2.40 4.90
C PHE A 151 4.11 3.93 4.98
N THR A 152 5.32 4.43 5.00
CA THR A 152 5.62 5.85 5.03
C THR A 152 6.64 6.21 3.96
N HIS A 153 6.90 7.49 3.81
CA HIS A 153 7.98 8.01 3.01
C HIS A 153 9.04 8.61 3.94
N PHE A 154 10.29 8.46 3.55
CA PHE A 154 11.42 9.10 4.23
C PHE A 154 12.25 9.85 3.20
N ASN A 155 12.54 11.09 3.47
CA ASN A 155 13.38 11.90 2.62
C ASN A 155 14.25 12.79 3.51
N GLU A 156 15.57 12.69 3.34
CA GLU A 156 16.54 13.56 4.03
C GLU A 156 16.56 14.97 3.41
N GLU A 157 16.15 15.12 2.15
CA GLU A 157 16.09 16.38 1.43
C GLU A 157 14.65 16.59 0.89
N GLU A 158 14.20 17.84 0.74
CA GLU A 158 12.90 18.10 0.08
C GLU A 158 12.90 17.50 -1.33
N GLY A 159 11.97 16.56 -1.57
CA GLY A 159 11.87 15.81 -2.83
C GLY A 159 11.78 16.73 -4.05
N GLN A 160 12.42 16.32 -5.13
CA GLN A 160 12.45 17.07 -6.40
C GLN A 160 11.23 16.79 -7.29
N GLY A 161 10.30 15.91 -6.84
CA GLY A 161 9.10 15.58 -7.58
C GLY A 161 8.08 16.73 -7.67
N LYS A 162 7.18 16.64 -8.65
CA LYS A 162 6.08 17.60 -8.84
C LYS A 162 5.08 17.59 -7.67
N PHE A 163 5.02 16.47 -6.93
CA PHE A 163 4.11 16.26 -5.83
C PHE A 163 4.83 16.49 -4.49
N LYS A 164 4.19 17.25 -3.60
CA LYS A 164 4.69 17.38 -2.23
C LYS A 164 4.26 16.16 -1.44
N LEU A 165 5.22 15.30 -1.10
CA LEU A 165 4.99 14.13 -0.25
C LEU A 165 5.27 14.48 1.21
N SER A 166 4.48 13.91 2.11
CA SER A 166 4.74 13.94 3.54
C SER A 166 5.60 12.73 3.92
N SER A 167 6.51 12.93 4.86
CA SER A 167 7.46 11.93 5.33
C SER A 167 7.39 11.79 6.83
N SER A 168 7.72 10.62 7.34
CA SER A 168 8.01 10.41 8.76
C SER A 168 9.45 10.80 9.06
N SER A 169 9.72 11.22 10.29
CA SER A 169 11.08 11.42 10.77
C SER A 169 11.80 10.07 10.97
N GLU A 170 13.13 10.09 11.06
CA GLU A 170 13.90 8.87 11.30
C GLU A 170 13.50 8.21 12.63
N GLU A 171 13.12 9.00 13.64
CA GLU A 171 12.69 8.53 14.96
C GLU A 171 11.31 7.84 14.95
N GLU A 172 10.48 8.09 13.92
CA GLU A 172 9.17 7.45 13.75
C GLU A 172 9.24 6.15 12.95
N ILE A 173 10.42 5.81 12.39
CA ILE A 173 10.59 4.63 11.54
C ILE A 173 11.09 3.45 12.37
N ASP A 174 10.22 2.47 12.54
CA ASP A 174 10.49 1.26 13.32
C ASP A 174 11.06 0.10 12.49
N CYS A 175 10.97 0.19 11.17
CA CYS A 175 11.41 -0.90 10.28
C CYS A 175 11.88 -0.36 8.93
N TRP A 176 12.99 -0.95 8.44
CA TRP A 176 13.53 -0.73 7.11
C TRP A 176 13.64 -2.05 6.35
N VAL A 177 12.76 -2.29 5.40
CA VAL A 177 12.86 -3.47 4.54
C VAL A 177 13.82 -3.20 3.39
N GLU A 178 14.90 -3.98 3.30
CA GLU A 178 15.90 -3.83 2.24
C GLU A 178 15.60 -4.72 1.03
N ALA A 179 15.49 -4.09 -0.14
CA ALA A 179 15.31 -4.72 -1.42
C ALA A 179 16.66 -4.94 -2.12
N ASN A 180 16.87 -6.11 -2.70
CA ASN A 180 18.01 -6.36 -3.58
C ASN A 180 17.73 -5.86 -5.02
N ASP A 181 18.69 -6.05 -5.93
CA ASP A 181 18.55 -5.59 -7.32
C ASP A 181 17.37 -6.25 -8.05
N ALA A 182 17.07 -7.52 -7.75
CA ALA A 182 15.95 -8.24 -8.36
C ALA A 182 14.60 -7.75 -7.82
N ASP A 183 14.50 -7.50 -6.52
CA ASP A 183 13.31 -6.93 -5.87
C ASP A 183 13.03 -5.53 -6.43
N TYR A 184 14.09 -4.75 -6.63
CA TYR A 184 14.00 -3.40 -7.18
C TYR A 184 13.65 -3.40 -8.68
N GLN A 185 14.09 -4.42 -9.44
CA GLN A 185 13.66 -4.60 -10.82
C GLN A 185 12.16 -4.93 -10.88
N ALA A 186 11.65 -5.78 -9.97
CA ALA A 186 10.23 -6.09 -9.90
C ALA A 186 9.37 -4.83 -9.65
N PHE A 187 9.87 -3.86 -8.88
CA PHE A 187 9.24 -2.55 -8.72
C PHE A 187 9.14 -1.78 -10.05
N TYR A 188 10.21 -1.73 -10.86
CA TYR A 188 10.15 -1.09 -12.18
C TYR A 188 9.16 -1.80 -13.10
N ASP A 189 9.19 -3.13 -13.11
CA ASP A 189 8.29 -3.94 -13.94
C ASP A 189 6.82 -3.75 -13.50
N ALA A 190 6.55 -3.56 -12.21
CA ALA A 190 5.22 -3.24 -11.69
C ALA A 190 4.74 -1.85 -12.15
N LEU A 191 5.60 -0.83 -12.10
CA LEU A 191 5.28 0.51 -12.64
C LEU A 191 4.99 0.46 -14.15
N ASP A 192 5.70 -0.38 -14.89
CA ASP A 192 5.51 -0.50 -16.35
C ASP A 192 4.17 -1.18 -16.70
N CYS A 193 3.54 -1.92 -15.77
CA CYS A 193 2.18 -2.45 -15.93
C CYS A 193 1.11 -1.35 -16.05
N TYR A 194 1.36 -0.16 -15.50
CA TYR A 194 0.41 0.95 -15.50
C TYR A 194 0.49 1.81 -16.76
N GLU A 195 0.08 1.27 -17.91
CA GLU A 195 0.13 1.94 -19.22
C GLU A 195 -0.64 3.27 -19.22
N THR A 196 -1.78 3.32 -18.50
CA THR A 196 -2.59 4.54 -18.40
C THR A 196 -1.96 5.61 -17.54
N TYR A 197 -0.96 5.27 -16.71
CA TYR A 197 -0.33 6.15 -15.73
C TYR A 197 1.12 6.53 -16.06
N GLN A 198 1.68 6.13 -17.21
CA GLN A 198 3.09 6.40 -17.53
C GLN A 198 3.44 7.88 -17.41
N GLN A 199 2.54 8.80 -17.82
CA GLN A 199 2.77 10.23 -17.64
C GLN A 199 2.86 10.62 -16.14
N VAL A 200 2.03 10.04 -15.27
CA VAL A 200 2.05 10.32 -13.82
C VAL A 200 3.33 9.76 -13.21
N ILE A 201 3.74 8.55 -13.62
CA ILE A 201 4.99 7.91 -13.19
C ILE A 201 6.21 8.78 -13.54
N GLU A 202 6.26 9.32 -14.75
CA GLU A 202 7.31 10.24 -15.18
C GLU A 202 7.27 11.56 -14.39
N GLU A 203 6.10 12.18 -14.26
CA GLU A 203 5.92 13.47 -13.58
C GLU A 203 6.16 13.38 -12.06
N SER A 204 5.87 12.26 -11.43
CA SER A 204 6.11 12.03 -10.00
C SER A 204 7.57 11.76 -9.67
N ASN A 205 8.37 11.37 -10.66
CA ASN A 205 9.75 10.93 -10.46
C ASN A 205 9.89 9.69 -9.54
N VAL A 206 8.81 8.91 -9.38
CA VAL A 206 8.74 7.79 -8.42
C VAL A 206 9.89 6.80 -8.58
N LYS A 207 10.35 6.57 -9.81
CA LYS A 207 11.49 5.68 -10.12
C LYS A 207 12.81 6.11 -9.45
N ASN A 208 12.95 7.37 -9.07
CA ASN A 208 14.13 7.90 -8.39
C ASN A 208 13.85 8.25 -6.92
N GLU A 209 12.58 8.51 -6.56
CA GLU A 209 12.18 8.84 -5.19
C GLU A 209 12.10 7.59 -4.29
N VAL A 210 11.72 6.43 -4.86
CA VAL A 210 11.67 5.16 -4.12
C VAL A 210 13.06 4.55 -4.09
N GLY A 211 13.60 4.39 -2.88
CA GLY A 211 14.87 3.74 -2.64
C GLY A 211 14.76 2.21 -2.47
N LYS A 212 15.92 1.56 -2.32
CA LYS A 212 16.00 0.13 -1.99
C LYS A 212 15.70 -0.18 -0.51
N ARG A 213 15.55 0.84 0.32
CA ARG A 213 15.14 0.72 1.72
C ARG A 213 13.75 1.32 1.86
N VAL A 214 12.77 0.49 2.19
CA VAL A 214 11.37 0.90 2.33
C VAL A 214 11.03 1.06 3.80
N PRO A 215 10.62 2.27 4.24
CA PRO A 215 10.36 2.57 5.64
C PRO A 215 8.93 2.21 6.07
N PHE A 216 8.81 1.77 7.33
CA PHE A 216 7.54 1.51 7.99
C PHE A 216 7.57 2.01 9.43
N GLU A 217 6.47 2.64 9.86
CA GLU A 217 6.13 2.80 11.28
C GLU A 217 5.40 1.55 11.77
N ILE A 218 5.53 1.19 13.04
CA ILE A 218 4.81 0.06 13.62
C ILE A 218 3.91 0.55 14.76
N PHE A 219 2.64 0.25 14.65
CA PHE A 219 1.65 0.77 15.59
C PHE A 219 1.80 0.18 16.99
N GLN A 220 2.04 1.05 17.99
CA GLN A 220 2.22 0.73 19.41
C GLN A 220 3.42 -0.18 19.72
N GLU A 221 4.37 -0.27 18.82
CA GLU A 221 5.68 -0.90 19.05
C GLU A 221 6.76 0.14 18.73
N ASP A 222 7.92 0.01 19.33
CA ASP A 222 9.06 0.93 19.18
C ASP A 222 10.35 0.08 19.14
N PHE A 223 11.16 0.27 18.11
CA PHE A 223 12.33 -0.56 17.88
C PHE A 223 13.59 0.26 17.65
N ASP A 224 14.54 0.15 18.60
CA ASP A 224 15.88 0.73 18.49
C ASP A 224 16.95 -0.39 18.70
N PRO A 225 17.69 -0.80 17.66
CA PRO A 225 17.61 -0.34 16.27
C PRO A 225 16.33 -0.82 15.55
N PRO A 226 15.92 -0.12 14.47
CA PRO A 226 14.78 -0.53 13.65
C PRO A 226 14.88 -1.95 13.13
N LEU A 227 13.75 -2.63 12.97
CA LEU A 227 13.67 -3.98 12.40
C LEU A 227 14.12 -4.02 10.94
N SER A 228 14.49 -5.21 10.47
CA SER A 228 14.87 -5.47 9.06
C SER A 228 13.69 -5.96 8.21
N ASP A 229 12.61 -6.42 8.84
CA ASP A 229 11.33 -6.75 8.21
C ASP A 229 10.19 -6.55 9.22
N ILE A 230 9.01 -6.19 8.71
CA ILE A 230 7.81 -5.97 9.53
C ILE A 230 7.29 -7.26 10.20
N THR A 231 7.84 -8.42 9.85
CA THR A 231 7.53 -9.72 10.46
C THR A 231 8.53 -10.14 11.54
N ASP A 232 9.63 -9.42 11.68
CA ASP A 232 10.67 -9.74 12.67
C ASP A 232 10.11 -9.73 14.08
N GLN A 233 10.58 -10.66 14.92
CA GLN A 233 10.16 -10.85 16.31
C GLN A 233 8.67 -11.24 16.50
N LEU A 234 7.93 -11.57 15.44
CA LEU A 234 6.61 -12.19 15.54
C LEU A 234 6.73 -13.72 15.65
N GLU A 235 5.98 -14.31 16.59
CA GLU A 235 5.88 -15.77 16.79
C GLU A 235 4.66 -16.37 16.06
#